data_1c75474b8e4650941026b8f9134cde61
#
_entry.id   1c75474b8e4650941026b8f9134cde61
#
_cell.length_a   1.000
_cell.length_b   1.000
_cell.length_c   1.000
_cell.angle_alpha   90.00
_cell.angle_beta   90.00
_cell.angle_gamma   90.00
#
_symmetry.space_group_name_H-M   'P 1'
#
loop_
_entity.id
_entity.type
_entity.pdbx_description
1 polymer ?
#
loop_
_entity_poly.entity_id
_entity_poly.type
_entity_poly.pdbx_seq_one_letter_code
_entity_poly.pdbx_strand_id
1 'polypeptide(L)'
;MKNILFASSECVPFIKTGGLADVVGSLPKDFDKEKYDCRVVLPKYMCMKQEWVDRLEYITNFYMDFAGEDRYVGIFKTELNGVTFYFIDNEFYFSGFAPYDGDPKWNIEKFSFFCKAVLSILPVIGFRPDLIHCHDWQTGLIPVYLDNFRFFGEYYRGIKTVMTIHNLKFQGVWDTKTVQGITGLPDYYFVPDKLEAYKDANMLKGGIVYADKVTTVSHSYAEEIKTPFYGEGLDGLMAARSNDLCGIVNGLDYNDWNPDTDHRIAKTFNVENFRKNKPVNKAALQEELGLDKDNHVMLIGIVSRLTDQKGFDLIDYMMDEMCQDAVQIAVLGTGDPKYENMFRHFAWKYAGKISANIFYSDDLSHRLYAGCDAFLMPSLFEPCGLSQLMSLRYGTLPIVRETGGLKDTVEPYNEFEKTGTGFSFSNYNAHEMLNTVRYAERIYYDKKRDWNKMIERAMAQDFSWMNSARQYEDLYRSLIGE
;
A
#
# COMPACT_ATOMS: atom_id res chain seq x y z
N MET A 1 7.17 21.90 19.02
CA MET A 1 6.34 21.02 18.20
C MET A 1 6.81 21.15 16.75
N LYS A 2 7.07 20.04 16.07
CA LYS A 2 7.54 20.04 14.67
C LYS A 2 6.34 19.89 13.73
N ASN A 3 6.35 20.66 12.66
CA ASN A 3 5.27 20.68 11.67
C ASN A 3 5.58 19.70 10.54
N ILE A 4 4.77 18.69 10.36
CA ILE A 4 4.93 17.67 9.32
C ILE A 4 3.75 17.75 8.34
N LEU A 5 4.05 17.87 7.05
CA LEU A 5 3.04 17.82 6.00
C LEU A 5 3.15 16.51 5.21
N PHE A 6 2.13 15.69 5.23
CA PHE A 6 1.99 14.54 4.35
C PHE A 6 1.30 14.97 3.05
N ALA A 7 1.95 14.76 1.92
CA ALA A 7 1.38 15.03 0.61
C ALA A 7 1.12 13.70 -0.13
N SER A 8 -0.11 13.50 -0.58
CA SER A 8 -0.52 12.24 -1.22
C SER A 8 -1.62 12.45 -2.24
N SER A 9 -1.72 11.51 -3.19
CA SER A 9 -2.83 11.42 -4.13
C SER A 9 -4.06 10.72 -3.55
N GLU A 10 -3.89 9.93 -2.49
CA GLU A 10 -4.95 9.13 -1.85
C GLU A 10 -4.80 9.14 -0.34
N CYS A 11 -5.94 9.00 0.36
CA CYS A 11 -5.99 8.84 1.82
C CYS A 11 -7.36 8.33 2.26
N VAL A 12 -7.40 7.25 3.03
CA VAL A 12 -8.66 6.83 3.69
C VAL A 12 -9.04 7.85 4.77
N PRO A 13 -10.35 8.12 4.97
CA PRO A 13 -11.50 7.49 4.32
C PRO A 13 -11.99 8.24 3.08
N PHE A 14 -11.28 9.26 2.61
CA PHE A 14 -11.72 10.18 1.55
C PHE A 14 -11.67 9.56 0.17
N ILE A 15 -10.56 8.92 -0.17
CA ILE A 15 -10.34 8.29 -1.49
C ILE A 15 -9.32 7.15 -1.36
N LYS A 16 -9.60 6.00 -1.99
CA LYS A 16 -8.72 4.82 -1.95
C LYS A 16 -8.76 4.06 -3.27
N THR A 17 -7.59 3.76 -3.80
CA THR A 17 -7.38 2.79 -4.89
C THR A 17 -6.39 1.70 -4.52
N GLY A 18 -5.52 1.94 -3.53
CA GLY A 18 -4.49 1.01 -3.10
C GLY A 18 -4.03 1.21 -1.65
N GLY A 19 -2.96 0.52 -1.27
CA GLY A 19 -2.41 0.55 0.08
C GLY A 19 -1.80 1.91 0.50
N LEU A 20 -1.46 2.76 -0.47
CA LEU A 20 -1.02 4.13 -0.20
C LEU A 20 -2.05 4.91 0.64
N ALA A 21 -3.33 4.76 0.31
CA ALA A 21 -4.42 5.44 1.03
C ALA A 21 -4.49 5.00 2.50
N ASP A 22 -4.26 3.71 2.78
CA ASP A 22 -4.25 3.17 4.14
C ASP A 22 -3.08 3.77 4.96
N VAL A 23 -1.90 3.89 4.35
CA VAL A 23 -0.72 4.47 4.99
C VAL A 23 -0.99 5.93 5.40
N VAL A 24 -1.39 6.78 4.45
CA VAL A 24 -1.59 8.21 4.70
C VAL A 24 -2.80 8.48 5.59
N GLY A 25 -3.80 7.61 5.57
CA GLY A 25 -4.97 7.71 6.46
C GLY A 25 -4.71 7.21 7.88
N SER A 26 -3.64 6.46 8.11
CA SER A 26 -3.34 5.86 9.42
C SER A 26 -2.10 6.45 10.07
N LEU A 27 -0.96 6.46 9.40
CA LEU A 27 0.32 6.90 9.96
C LEU A 27 0.28 8.27 10.68
N PRO A 28 -0.33 9.35 10.12
CA PRO A 28 -0.32 10.67 10.78
C PRO A 28 -1.04 10.72 12.13
N LYS A 29 -1.93 9.75 12.41
CA LYS A 29 -2.67 9.67 13.67
C LYS A 29 -1.83 9.17 14.84
N ASP A 30 -0.81 8.35 14.54
CA ASP A 30 -0.04 7.59 15.52
C ASP A 30 1.28 8.27 15.94
N PHE A 31 1.56 9.48 15.41
CA PHE A 31 2.65 10.33 15.89
C PHE A 31 2.32 10.95 17.26
N ASP A 32 3.38 11.17 18.07
CA ASP A 32 3.28 11.87 19.33
C ASP A 32 2.79 13.32 19.12
N LYS A 33 1.54 13.59 19.44
CA LYS A 33 0.88 14.88 19.24
C LYS A 33 1.44 16.02 20.11
N GLU A 34 2.23 15.72 21.14
CA GLU A 34 2.94 16.75 21.91
C GLU A 34 4.19 17.22 21.19
N LYS A 35 4.74 16.39 20.29
CA LYS A 35 5.97 16.69 19.54
C LYS A 35 5.71 17.10 18.09
N TYR A 36 4.67 16.55 17.46
CA TYR A 36 4.42 16.68 16.03
C TYR A 36 3.01 17.22 15.74
N ASP A 37 2.91 18.27 14.92
CA ASP A 37 1.68 18.70 14.24
C ASP A 37 1.69 18.08 12.83
N CYS A 38 1.05 16.92 12.69
CA CYS A 38 0.93 16.20 11.42
C CYS A 38 -0.31 16.66 10.68
N ARG A 39 -0.14 17.16 9.45
CA ARG A 39 -1.23 17.53 8.56
C ARG A 39 -1.10 16.82 7.23
N VAL A 40 -2.20 16.67 6.51
CA VAL A 40 -2.26 15.96 5.23
C VAL A 40 -2.79 16.90 4.16
N VAL A 41 -2.25 16.83 2.95
CA VAL A 41 -2.77 17.55 1.78
C VAL A 41 -3.07 16.58 0.64
N LEU A 42 -4.26 16.71 0.05
CA LEU A 42 -4.83 15.86 -0.98
C LEU A 42 -5.45 16.69 -2.11
N PRO A 43 -5.58 16.14 -3.33
CA PRO A 43 -6.52 16.70 -4.30
C PRO A 43 -7.98 16.52 -3.83
N LYS A 44 -8.82 17.52 -4.08
CA LYS A 44 -10.27 17.42 -3.88
C LYS A 44 -10.90 16.80 -5.14
N TYR A 45 -10.96 15.47 -5.19
CA TYR A 45 -11.56 14.78 -6.32
C TYR A 45 -13.09 14.89 -6.30
N MET A 46 -13.70 15.07 -7.45
CA MET A 46 -15.16 15.04 -7.58
C MET A 46 -15.76 13.65 -7.36
N CYS A 47 -14.96 12.60 -7.51
CA CYS A 47 -15.37 11.22 -7.22
C CYS A 47 -15.34 10.84 -5.72
N MET A 48 -14.97 11.76 -4.84
CA MET A 48 -15.10 11.55 -3.39
C MET A 48 -16.57 11.36 -3.02
N LYS A 49 -16.84 10.51 -2.02
CA LYS A 49 -18.19 10.32 -1.51
C LYS A 49 -18.74 11.62 -0.94
N GLN A 50 -20.02 11.91 -1.23
CA GLN A 50 -20.68 13.16 -0.83
C GLN A 50 -20.61 13.39 0.69
N GLU A 51 -20.73 12.36 1.50
CA GLU A 51 -20.62 12.44 2.97
C GLU A 51 -19.32 13.10 3.46
N TRP A 52 -18.22 12.95 2.69
CA TRP A 52 -16.94 13.58 2.99
C TRP A 52 -16.85 14.98 2.42
N VAL A 53 -17.38 15.20 1.22
CA VAL A 53 -17.43 16.54 0.59
C VAL A 53 -18.22 17.51 1.46
N ASP A 54 -19.34 17.07 2.05
CA ASP A 54 -20.20 17.88 2.92
C ASP A 54 -19.53 18.33 4.24
N ARG A 55 -18.40 17.68 4.62
CA ARG A 55 -17.62 18.04 5.81
C ARG A 55 -16.49 19.02 5.52
N LEU A 56 -16.25 19.35 4.26
CA LEU A 56 -15.17 20.24 3.88
C LEU A 56 -15.54 21.71 4.12
N GLU A 57 -14.72 22.41 4.90
CA GLU A 57 -14.80 23.84 5.10
C GLU A 57 -13.97 24.55 4.03
N TYR A 58 -14.58 25.44 3.26
CA TYR A 58 -13.85 26.30 2.33
C TYR A 58 -13.04 27.36 3.09
N ILE A 59 -11.74 27.49 2.75
CA ILE A 59 -10.85 28.48 3.37
C ILE A 59 -10.72 29.70 2.48
N THR A 60 -10.15 29.53 1.28
CA THR A 60 -9.86 30.61 0.34
C THR A 60 -9.47 30.05 -1.04
N ASN A 61 -9.20 30.93 -1.98
CA ASN A 61 -8.60 30.58 -3.28
C ASN A 61 -7.62 31.66 -3.75
N PHE A 62 -6.81 31.27 -4.72
CA PHE A 62 -5.94 32.17 -5.47
C PHE A 62 -5.71 31.58 -6.88
N TYR A 63 -5.03 32.34 -7.74
CA TYR A 63 -4.58 31.86 -9.03
C TYR A 63 -3.06 31.68 -9.05
N MET A 64 -2.62 30.57 -9.65
CA MET A 64 -1.23 30.19 -9.75
C MET A 64 -0.88 30.03 -11.22
N ASP A 65 0.21 30.66 -11.68
CA ASP A 65 0.76 30.37 -12.99
C ASP A 65 1.17 28.90 -13.10
N PHE A 66 0.58 28.20 -14.07
CA PHE A 66 0.89 26.81 -14.33
C PHE A 66 0.56 26.47 -15.80
N ALA A 67 1.52 25.84 -16.51
CA ALA A 67 1.42 25.51 -17.92
C ALA A 67 1.15 26.74 -18.82
N GLY A 68 1.67 27.91 -18.42
CA GLY A 68 1.53 29.18 -19.14
C GLY A 68 0.16 29.86 -18.99
N GLU A 69 -0.65 29.42 -18.02
CA GLU A 69 -1.96 29.98 -17.73
C GLU A 69 -2.15 30.17 -16.21
N ASP A 70 -2.97 31.18 -15.85
CA ASP A 70 -3.41 31.36 -14.48
C ASP A 70 -4.44 30.28 -14.12
N ARG A 71 -4.05 29.32 -13.26
CA ARG A 71 -4.91 28.23 -12.81
C ARG A 71 -5.46 28.50 -11.43
N TYR A 72 -6.76 28.28 -11.27
CA TYR A 72 -7.45 28.37 -9.99
C TYR A 72 -6.92 27.33 -8.99
N VAL A 73 -6.71 27.75 -7.74
CA VAL A 73 -6.36 26.90 -6.60
C VAL A 73 -7.31 27.20 -5.45
N GLY A 74 -8.32 26.37 -5.25
CA GLY A 74 -9.19 26.44 -4.09
C GLY A 74 -8.62 25.62 -2.93
N ILE A 75 -8.85 26.06 -1.70
CA ILE A 75 -8.37 25.40 -0.49
C ILE A 75 -9.56 25.07 0.41
N PHE A 76 -9.74 23.80 0.68
CA PHE A 76 -10.68 23.30 1.68
C PHE A 76 -9.92 22.59 2.80
N LYS A 77 -10.56 22.46 3.95
CA LYS A 77 -10.03 21.68 5.10
C LYS A 77 -11.13 20.88 5.77
N THR A 78 -10.72 19.85 6.47
CA THR A 78 -11.51 19.15 7.49
C THR A 78 -10.56 18.64 8.58
N GLU A 79 -11.11 18.26 9.71
CA GLU A 79 -10.37 17.61 10.79
C GLU A 79 -10.97 16.22 11.07
N LEU A 80 -10.10 15.23 11.18
CA LEU A 80 -10.52 13.85 11.49
C LEU A 80 -9.48 13.20 12.39
N ASN A 81 -9.92 12.63 13.52
CA ASN A 81 -9.06 11.95 14.50
C ASN A 81 -7.88 12.81 15.00
N GLY A 82 -8.06 14.14 15.06
CA GLY A 82 -7.05 15.11 15.50
C GLY A 82 -5.94 15.36 14.47
N VAL A 83 -6.19 15.04 13.20
CA VAL A 83 -5.34 15.40 12.05
C VAL A 83 -6.09 16.37 11.16
N THR A 84 -5.43 17.47 10.78
CA THR A 84 -5.98 18.43 9.80
C THR A 84 -5.68 17.97 8.39
N PHE A 85 -6.71 17.91 7.56
CA PHE A 85 -6.63 17.57 6.13
C PHE A 85 -6.94 18.80 5.29
N TYR A 86 -6.03 19.14 4.38
CA TYR A 86 -6.25 20.15 3.34
C TYR A 86 -6.56 19.49 2.01
N PHE A 87 -7.46 20.12 1.25
CA PHE A 87 -7.85 19.65 -0.07
C PHE A 87 -7.62 20.77 -1.09
N ILE A 88 -6.87 20.46 -2.14
CA ILE A 88 -6.63 21.36 -3.26
C ILE A 88 -7.74 21.14 -4.28
N ASP A 89 -8.56 22.18 -4.50
CA ASP A 89 -9.69 22.18 -5.41
C ASP A 89 -9.28 22.78 -6.75
N ASN A 90 -9.54 22.04 -7.80
CA ASN A 90 -9.53 22.50 -9.19
C ASN A 90 -10.35 21.53 -10.01
N GLU A 91 -11.56 21.94 -10.41
CA GLU A 91 -12.49 21.06 -11.16
C GLU A 91 -11.93 20.64 -12.53
N PHE A 92 -11.09 21.47 -13.16
CA PHE A 92 -10.48 21.11 -14.45
C PHE A 92 -9.56 19.87 -14.31
N TYR A 93 -8.78 19.78 -13.21
CA TYR A 93 -7.87 18.66 -13.00
C TYR A 93 -8.46 17.47 -12.24
N PHE A 94 -9.41 17.72 -11.32
CA PHE A 94 -9.87 16.67 -10.38
C PHE A 94 -11.31 16.22 -10.59
N SER A 95 -11.89 16.48 -11.77
CA SER A 95 -13.29 16.11 -12.13
C SER A 95 -13.46 14.66 -12.61
N GLY A 96 -12.38 13.87 -12.72
CA GLY A 96 -12.45 12.49 -13.19
C GLY A 96 -13.28 11.56 -12.28
N PHE A 97 -13.73 10.43 -12.84
CA PHE A 97 -14.46 9.40 -12.10
C PHE A 97 -13.56 8.56 -11.17
N ALA A 98 -12.27 8.74 -11.29
CA ALA A 98 -11.26 8.08 -10.46
C ALA A 98 -10.06 9.02 -10.27
N PRO A 99 -9.22 8.81 -9.23
CA PRO A 99 -7.99 9.58 -9.02
C PRO A 99 -7.02 9.50 -10.20
N TYR A 100 -6.97 8.36 -10.87
CA TYR A 100 -6.09 8.09 -12.01
C TYR A 100 -6.92 7.89 -13.28
N ASP A 101 -6.69 8.76 -14.26
CA ASP A 101 -7.34 8.69 -15.55
C ASP A 101 -6.59 7.73 -16.49
N GLY A 102 -7.28 7.27 -17.54
CA GLY A 102 -6.67 6.39 -18.54
C GLY A 102 -5.61 7.06 -19.44
N ASP A 103 -5.55 8.40 -19.46
CA ASP A 103 -4.54 9.17 -20.20
C ASP A 103 -3.31 9.47 -19.32
N PRO A 104 -2.15 8.85 -19.61
CA PRO A 104 -0.93 9.08 -18.83
C PRO A 104 -0.46 10.52 -18.84
N LYS A 105 -0.53 11.22 -20.00
CA LYS A 105 -0.16 12.63 -20.11
C LYS A 105 -1.01 13.52 -19.20
N TRP A 106 -2.31 13.26 -19.16
CA TRP A 106 -3.22 14.00 -18.30
C TRP A 106 -2.89 13.82 -16.82
N ASN A 107 -2.56 12.59 -16.41
CA ASN A 107 -2.12 12.33 -15.05
C ASN A 107 -0.82 13.07 -14.70
N ILE A 108 0.14 13.16 -15.64
CA ILE A 108 1.38 13.94 -15.44
C ILE A 108 1.04 15.42 -15.20
N GLU A 109 0.21 16.02 -16.03
CA GLU A 109 -0.17 17.44 -15.88
C GLU A 109 -0.92 17.68 -14.57
N LYS A 110 -1.92 16.86 -14.27
CA LYS A 110 -2.74 16.90 -13.05
C LYS A 110 -1.88 16.85 -11.78
N PHE A 111 -0.99 15.90 -11.67
CA PHE A 111 -0.16 15.75 -10.47
C PHE A 111 1.02 16.72 -10.43
N SER A 112 1.49 17.23 -11.58
CA SER A 112 2.42 18.36 -11.62
C SER A 112 1.78 19.63 -11.07
N PHE A 113 0.52 19.92 -11.45
CA PHE A 113 -0.27 20.98 -10.87
C PHE A 113 -0.42 20.81 -9.35
N PHE A 114 -0.80 19.62 -8.90
CA PHE A 114 -0.94 19.30 -7.47
C PHE A 114 0.35 19.59 -6.71
N CYS A 115 1.49 19.12 -7.19
CA CYS A 115 2.79 19.31 -6.54
C CYS A 115 3.15 20.79 -6.37
N LYS A 116 2.93 21.62 -7.40
CA LYS A 116 3.20 23.08 -7.32
C LYS A 116 2.21 23.76 -6.38
N ALA A 117 0.93 23.37 -6.43
CA ALA A 117 -0.11 23.90 -5.58
C ALA A 117 0.13 23.60 -4.09
N VAL A 118 0.60 22.38 -3.75
CA VAL A 118 0.97 22.00 -2.36
C VAL A 118 1.94 23.02 -1.74
N LEU A 119 2.97 23.42 -2.45
CA LEU A 119 3.91 24.42 -1.95
C LEU A 119 3.31 25.82 -1.93
N SER A 120 2.51 26.17 -2.94
CA SER A 120 1.92 27.50 -3.07
C SER A 120 0.87 27.81 -2.00
N ILE A 121 0.16 26.80 -1.49
CA ILE A 121 -0.85 27.01 -0.41
C ILE A 121 -0.20 27.27 0.96
N LEU A 122 1.04 26.85 1.22
CA LEU A 122 1.67 26.88 2.54
C LEU A 122 1.67 28.29 3.18
N PRO A 123 2.14 29.35 2.49
CA PRO A 123 2.07 30.70 3.05
C PRO A 123 0.62 31.22 3.19
N VAL A 124 -0.29 30.76 2.33
CA VAL A 124 -1.71 31.19 2.33
C VAL A 124 -2.45 30.63 3.55
N ILE A 125 -2.20 29.38 3.92
CA ILE A 125 -2.82 28.73 5.09
C ILE A 125 -2.05 29.01 6.40
N GLY A 126 -0.93 29.75 6.32
CA GLY A 126 -0.10 30.05 7.48
C GLY A 126 0.56 28.83 8.13
N PHE A 127 0.80 27.78 7.37
CA PHE A 127 1.43 26.55 7.86
C PHE A 127 2.78 26.34 7.18
N ARG A 128 3.87 26.56 7.91
CA ARG A 128 5.22 26.29 7.44
C ARG A 128 5.69 24.95 8.00
N PRO A 129 5.78 23.89 7.17
CA PRO A 129 6.28 22.59 7.61
C PRO A 129 7.80 22.65 7.88
N ASP A 130 8.25 21.89 8.88
CA ASP A 130 9.66 21.56 9.05
C ASP A 130 10.07 20.46 8.08
N LEU A 131 9.11 19.56 7.76
CA LEU A 131 9.30 18.44 6.86
C LEU A 131 8.05 18.17 6.02
N ILE A 132 8.24 17.90 4.72
CA ILE A 132 7.19 17.42 3.81
C ILE A 132 7.48 15.96 3.49
N HIS A 133 6.52 15.08 3.80
CA HIS A 133 6.56 13.66 3.48
C HIS A 133 5.75 13.39 2.20
N CYS A 134 6.44 13.07 1.14
CA CYS A 134 5.90 12.83 -0.19
C CYS A 134 5.70 11.33 -0.43
N HIS A 135 4.65 10.96 -1.15
CA HIS A 135 4.27 9.56 -1.39
C HIS A 135 4.10 9.28 -2.89
N ASP A 136 4.93 8.40 -3.44
CA ASP A 136 4.96 7.95 -4.83
C ASP A 136 5.14 9.08 -5.86
N TRP A 137 5.11 8.73 -7.14
CA TRP A 137 5.38 9.65 -8.25
C TRP A 137 4.44 10.85 -8.32
N GLN A 138 3.19 10.70 -7.86
CA GLN A 138 2.19 11.76 -7.86
C GLN A 138 2.61 12.98 -7.04
N THR A 139 3.51 12.79 -6.09
CA THR A 139 4.10 13.85 -5.28
C THR A 139 5.59 14.05 -5.55
N GLY A 140 6.13 13.34 -6.54
CA GLY A 140 7.55 13.33 -6.84
C GLY A 140 8.14 14.69 -7.26
N LEU A 141 7.32 15.59 -7.80
CA LEU A 141 7.78 16.95 -8.14
C LEU A 141 7.77 17.92 -6.95
N ILE A 142 7.23 17.57 -5.79
CA ILE A 142 7.27 18.47 -4.61
C ILE A 142 8.71 18.78 -4.20
N PRO A 143 9.62 17.80 -4.01
CA PRO A 143 11.03 18.10 -3.70
C PRO A 143 11.72 18.91 -4.79
N VAL A 144 11.38 18.68 -6.06
CA VAL A 144 11.94 19.43 -7.21
C VAL A 144 11.47 20.88 -7.21
N TYR A 145 10.17 21.13 -7.07
CA TYR A 145 9.64 22.48 -6.95
C TYR A 145 10.13 23.19 -5.68
N LEU A 146 10.29 22.47 -4.58
CA LEU A 146 10.83 23.03 -3.34
C LEU A 146 12.27 23.53 -3.54
N ASP A 147 13.11 22.77 -4.27
CA ASP A 147 14.45 23.23 -4.64
C ASP A 147 14.38 24.52 -5.45
N ASN A 148 13.50 24.58 -6.46
CA ASN A 148 13.29 25.78 -7.27
C ASN A 148 12.76 26.96 -6.42
N PHE A 149 11.78 26.75 -5.56
CA PHE A 149 11.17 27.80 -4.74
C PHE A 149 12.14 28.40 -3.71
N ARG A 150 13.14 27.64 -3.24
CA ARG A 150 14.19 28.11 -2.36
C ARG A 150 15.04 29.23 -2.95
N PHE A 151 15.14 29.31 -4.30
CA PHE A 151 15.82 30.40 -4.97
C PHE A 151 15.06 31.73 -4.87
N PHE A 152 13.74 31.68 -4.81
CA PHE A 152 12.87 32.84 -4.88
C PHE A 152 12.29 33.31 -3.54
N GLY A 153 12.34 32.45 -2.47
CA GLY A 153 11.71 32.77 -1.22
C GLY A 153 12.40 32.18 0.00
N GLU A 154 12.65 33.03 1.02
CA GLU A 154 13.20 32.57 2.31
C GLU A 154 12.26 31.64 3.05
N TYR A 155 10.94 31.75 2.81
CA TYR A 155 9.91 30.92 3.43
C TYR A 155 10.19 29.42 3.29
N TYR A 156 10.69 28.99 2.13
CA TYR A 156 10.91 27.59 1.80
C TYR A 156 12.29 27.03 2.22
N ARG A 157 13.20 27.91 2.65
CA ARG A 157 14.55 27.50 3.07
C ARG A 157 14.49 26.66 4.34
N GLY A 158 15.25 25.56 4.37
CA GLY A 158 15.34 24.68 5.54
C GLY A 158 14.21 23.66 5.69
N ILE A 159 13.13 23.72 4.86
CA ILE A 159 12.12 22.67 4.83
C ILE A 159 12.78 21.38 4.31
N LYS A 160 12.64 20.29 5.05
CA LYS A 160 13.15 18.98 4.70
C LYS A 160 12.13 18.15 3.93
N THR A 161 12.60 17.12 3.21
CA THR A 161 11.72 16.23 2.44
C THR A 161 12.07 14.76 2.66
N VAL A 162 11.03 13.94 2.78
CA VAL A 162 11.10 12.49 2.73
C VAL A 162 10.26 12.03 1.53
N MET A 163 10.79 11.11 0.74
CA MET A 163 10.09 10.50 -0.39
C MET A 163 9.86 9.02 -0.10
N THR A 164 8.60 8.61 0.10
CA THR A 164 8.25 7.19 0.25
C THR A 164 7.83 6.57 -1.08
N ILE A 165 8.48 5.47 -1.43
CA ILE A 165 8.19 4.64 -2.59
C ILE A 165 7.31 3.47 -2.13
N HIS A 166 6.02 3.48 -2.50
CA HIS A 166 5.12 2.35 -2.23
C HIS A 166 5.23 1.27 -3.29
N ASN A 167 5.45 1.65 -4.55
CA ASN A 167 5.69 0.72 -5.64
C ASN A 167 6.51 1.38 -6.75
N LEU A 168 7.77 0.98 -6.88
CA LEU A 168 8.73 1.54 -7.83
C LEU A 168 8.34 1.32 -9.32
N LYS A 169 7.43 0.39 -9.59
CA LYS A 169 6.92 0.15 -10.95
C LYS A 169 6.20 1.36 -11.53
N PHE A 170 5.57 2.19 -10.69
CA PHE A 170 4.83 3.36 -11.12
C PHE A 170 5.67 4.62 -10.91
N GLN A 171 6.10 5.25 -12.01
CA GLN A 171 7.13 6.30 -11.96
C GLN A 171 6.68 7.67 -12.47
N GLY A 172 5.55 7.73 -13.19
CA GLY A 172 5.09 8.99 -13.80
C GLY A 172 6.07 9.48 -14.84
N VAL A 173 6.13 8.80 -15.99
CA VAL A 173 7.09 9.07 -17.07
C VAL A 173 6.37 9.63 -18.28
N TRP A 174 6.93 10.72 -18.86
CA TRP A 174 6.44 11.31 -20.11
C TRP A 174 7.53 12.10 -20.83
N ASP A 175 7.25 12.46 -22.08
CA ASP A 175 8.16 13.25 -22.93
C ASP A 175 8.69 14.49 -22.20
N THR A 176 10.02 14.65 -22.21
CA THR A 176 10.73 15.72 -21.48
C THR A 176 10.26 17.13 -21.87
N LYS A 177 10.05 17.41 -23.17
CA LYS A 177 9.64 18.75 -23.61
C LYS A 177 8.23 19.09 -23.17
N THR A 178 7.33 18.11 -23.24
CA THR A 178 5.96 18.27 -22.76
C THR A 178 5.95 18.54 -21.26
N VAL A 179 6.67 17.76 -20.45
CA VAL A 179 6.74 17.95 -19.00
C VAL A 179 7.38 19.28 -18.63
N GLN A 180 8.43 19.71 -19.37
CA GLN A 180 9.04 21.01 -19.18
C GLN A 180 8.05 22.15 -19.44
N GLY A 181 7.28 22.06 -20.54
CA GLY A 181 6.23 23.04 -20.85
C GLY A 181 5.12 23.10 -19.80
N ILE A 182 4.72 21.95 -19.28
CA ILE A 182 3.72 21.84 -18.22
C ILE A 182 4.22 22.44 -16.89
N THR A 183 5.41 22.05 -16.47
CA THR A 183 5.95 22.39 -15.15
C THR A 183 6.50 23.81 -15.05
N GLY A 184 6.95 24.38 -16.17
CA GLY A 184 7.66 25.65 -16.21
C GLY A 184 9.06 25.61 -15.54
N LEU A 185 9.55 24.41 -15.24
CA LEU A 185 10.88 24.23 -14.65
C LEU A 185 11.98 24.48 -15.71
N PRO A 186 13.11 25.12 -15.36
CA PRO A 186 14.23 25.33 -16.26
C PRO A 186 14.88 24.03 -16.78
N ASP A 187 15.56 24.09 -17.94
CA ASP A 187 16.33 22.99 -18.55
C ASP A 187 17.25 22.27 -17.56
N TYR A 188 17.76 23.01 -16.59
CA TYR A 188 18.63 22.52 -15.52
C TYR A 188 18.08 21.30 -14.77
N TYR A 189 16.74 21.17 -14.67
CA TYR A 189 16.10 20.03 -14.01
C TYR A 189 15.95 18.80 -14.92
N PHE A 190 16.05 18.96 -16.24
CA PHE A 190 15.78 17.91 -17.22
C PHE A 190 17.05 17.29 -17.81
N VAL A 191 17.97 16.92 -16.93
CA VAL A 191 19.26 16.28 -17.28
C VAL A 191 19.34 14.88 -16.64
N PRO A 192 20.23 13.98 -17.14
CA PRO A 192 20.33 12.59 -16.66
C PRO A 192 20.55 12.42 -15.15
N ASP A 193 21.21 13.39 -14.51
CA ASP A 193 21.46 13.36 -13.06
C ASP A 193 20.21 13.75 -12.24
N LYS A 194 19.12 14.17 -12.88
CA LYS A 194 17.93 14.73 -12.23
C LYS A 194 16.65 14.05 -12.71
N LEU A 195 15.75 14.77 -13.39
CA LEU A 195 14.47 14.23 -13.84
C LEU A 195 14.57 13.34 -15.07
N GLU A 196 15.54 13.55 -15.95
CA GLU A 196 15.62 12.76 -17.18
C GLU A 196 15.99 11.31 -16.88
N ALA A 197 15.22 10.38 -17.44
CA ALA A 197 15.49 8.95 -17.45
C ALA A 197 15.14 8.39 -18.83
N TYR A 198 16.14 7.81 -19.52
CA TYR A 198 15.96 7.20 -20.85
C TYR A 198 15.35 8.15 -21.90
N LYS A 199 15.70 9.42 -21.84
CA LYS A 199 15.24 10.55 -22.68
C LYS A 199 13.88 11.14 -22.31
N ASP A 200 13.15 10.53 -21.39
CA ASP A 200 11.90 11.03 -20.87
C ASP A 200 12.07 11.67 -19.48
N ALA A 201 11.14 12.51 -19.07
CA ALA A 201 11.09 13.03 -17.71
C ALA A 201 10.37 12.01 -16.80
N ASN A 202 10.97 11.75 -15.63
CA ASN A 202 10.48 10.78 -14.66
C ASN A 202 10.23 11.48 -13.33
N MET A 203 8.95 11.55 -12.92
CA MET A 203 8.51 12.29 -11.74
C MET A 203 9.04 11.67 -10.44
N LEU A 204 8.98 10.35 -10.34
CA LEU A 204 9.49 9.63 -9.17
C LEU A 204 11.01 9.78 -9.03
N LYS A 205 11.72 9.68 -10.15
CA LYS A 205 13.17 9.94 -10.16
C LYS A 205 13.49 11.31 -9.61
N GLY A 206 12.76 12.35 -10.06
CA GLY A 206 12.91 13.70 -9.52
C GLY A 206 12.74 13.74 -8.01
N GLY A 207 11.69 13.12 -7.50
CA GLY A 207 11.45 12.99 -6.06
C GLY A 207 12.59 12.30 -5.31
N ILE A 208 13.09 11.18 -5.84
CA ILE A 208 14.21 10.43 -5.26
C ILE A 208 15.51 11.26 -5.27
N VAL A 209 15.80 11.96 -6.33
CA VAL A 209 17.03 12.76 -6.45
C VAL A 209 17.05 13.94 -5.49
N TYR A 210 15.91 14.63 -5.34
CA TYR A 210 15.82 15.88 -4.57
C TYR A 210 15.39 15.72 -3.12
N ALA A 211 14.85 14.58 -2.71
CA ALA A 211 14.49 14.36 -1.32
C ALA A 211 15.72 14.23 -0.39
N ASP A 212 15.62 14.74 0.83
CA ASP A 212 16.67 14.57 1.85
C ASP A 212 16.83 13.10 2.27
N LYS A 213 15.71 12.36 2.38
CA LYS A 213 15.70 10.91 2.63
C LYS A 213 14.67 10.22 1.72
N VAL A 214 14.95 8.96 1.41
CA VAL A 214 14.06 8.08 0.65
C VAL A 214 13.67 6.91 1.53
N THR A 215 12.39 6.58 1.57
CA THR A 215 11.91 5.39 2.27
C THR A 215 11.16 4.48 1.31
N THR A 216 11.09 3.22 1.66
CA THR A 216 10.15 2.28 1.05
C THR A 216 9.51 1.41 2.14
N VAL A 217 8.57 0.57 1.75
CA VAL A 217 7.59 -0.03 2.66
C VAL A 217 7.96 -1.41 3.20
N SER A 218 9.24 -1.80 3.07
CA SER A 218 9.82 -2.96 3.78
C SER A 218 11.34 -2.96 3.69
N HIS A 219 12.01 -3.65 4.61
CA HIS A 219 13.47 -3.76 4.62
C HIS A 219 13.97 -4.55 3.42
N SER A 220 13.36 -5.71 3.13
CA SER A 220 13.73 -6.53 1.98
C SER A 220 13.50 -5.81 0.66
N TYR A 221 12.41 -5.06 0.51
CA TYR A 221 12.16 -4.29 -0.71
C TYR A 221 13.16 -3.16 -0.91
N ALA A 222 13.65 -2.51 0.17
CA ALA A 222 14.73 -1.53 0.09
C ALA A 222 16.02 -2.11 -0.49
N GLU A 223 16.31 -3.40 -0.26
CA GLU A 223 17.43 -4.10 -0.86
C GLU A 223 17.13 -4.58 -2.29
N GLU A 224 15.94 -5.11 -2.53
CA GLU A 224 15.49 -5.61 -3.83
C GLU A 224 15.53 -4.52 -4.92
N ILE A 225 15.01 -3.32 -4.64
CA ILE A 225 14.95 -2.22 -5.64
C ILE A 225 16.31 -1.65 -6.04
N LYS A 226 17.40 -2.02 -5.37
CA LYS A 226 18.77 -1.73 -5.77
C LYS A 226 19.32 -2.72 -6.80
N THR A 227 18.54 -3.72 -7.19
CA THR A 227 18.92 -4.75 -8.17
C THR A 227 18.20 -4.56 -9.50
N PRO A 228 18.80 -4.96 -10.63
CA PRO A 228 18.21 -4.75 -11.94
C PRO A 228 16.80 -5.35 -12.11
N PHE A 229 16.52 -6.49 -11.46
CA PHE A 229 15.24 -7.17 -11.59
C PHE A 229 14.08 -6.40 -10.94
N TYR A 230 14.30 -5.79 -9.77
CA TYR A 230 13.26 -5.09 -9.01
C TYR A 230 13.35 -3.56 -9.13
N GLY A 231 14.45 -3.05 -9.68
CA GLY A 231 14.74 -1.61 -9.73
C GLY A 231 14.00 -0.85 -10.82
N GLU A 232 13.26 -1.55 -11.71
CA GLU A 232 12.42 -0.93 -12.76
C GLU A 232 13.18 0.15 -13.57
N GLY A 233 14.49 -0.08 -13.83
CA GLY A 233 15.37 0.85 -14.51
C GLY A 233 15.95 1.97 -13.64
N LEU A 234 15.63 2.03 -12.35
CA LEU A 234 16.19 2.99 -11.38
C LEU A 234 17.13 2.34 -10.36
N ASP A 235 17.50 1.06 -10.54
CA ASP A 235 18.38 0.29 -9.63
C ASP A 235 19.70 1.00 -9.35
N GLY A 236 20.34 1.58 -10.37
CA GLY A 236 21.56 2.36 -10.21
C GLY A 236 21.36 3.62 -9.35
N LEU A 237 20.24 4.32 -9.48
CA LEU A 237 19.90 5.45 -8.63
C LEU A 237 19.63 5.00 -7.21
N MET A 238 18.87 3.91 -7.02
CA MET A 238 18.57 3.38 -5.68
C MET A 238 19.85 2.92 -4.97
N ALA A 239 20.78 2.29 -5.68
CA ALA A 239 22.10 1.92 -5.16
C ALA A 239 22.94 3.15 -4.80
N ALA A 240 22.93 4.21 -5.62
CA ALA A 240 23.62 5.46 -5.33
C ALA A 240 23.04 6.19 -4.10
N ARG A 241 21.73 6.07 -3.85
CA ARG A 241 21.03 6.65 -2.68
C ARG A 241 20.96 5.70 -1.48
N SER A 242 21.72 4.60 -1.46
CA SER A 242 21.63 3.57 -0.40
C SER A 242 21.86 4.10 1.02
N ASN A 243 22.64 5.15 1.21
CA ASN A 243 22.86 5.79 2.53
C ASN A 243 21.65 6.63 3.00
N ASP A 244 20.78 6.99 2.09
CA ASP A 244 19.58 7.78 2.37
C ASP A 244 18.30 6.97 2.22
N LEU A 245 18.41 5.71 1.77
CA LEU A 245 17.30 4.80 1.60
C LEU A 245 17.14 3.89 2.83
N CYS A 246 15.93 3.85 3.36
CA CYS A 246 15.57 2.85 4.37
C CYS A 246 14.19 2.24 4.11
N GLY A 247 14.01 0.99 4.55
CA GLY A 247 12.73 0.28 4.53
C GLY A 247 12.03 0.41 5.88
N ILE A 248 10.76 0.79 5.89
CA ILE A 248 9.90 0.82 7.08
C ILE A 248 8.63 0.07 6.74
N VAL A 249 8.38 -1.06 7.43
CA VAL A 249 7.18 -1.88 7.19
C VAL A 249 5.93 -1.10 7.56
N ASN A 250 4.91 -1.15 6.69
CA ASN A 250 3.63 -0.52 6.97
C ASN A 250 2.93 -1.17 8.16
N GLY A 251 2.16 -0.38 8.88
CA GLY A 251 1.30 -0.87 9.96
C GLY A 251 -0.06 -1.33 9.47
N LEU A 252 -0.84 -1.83 10.41
CA LEU A 252 -2.25 -2.20 10.25
C LEU A 252 -3.09 -1.41 11.25
N ASP A 253 -4.24 -0.89 10.83
CA ASP A 253 -5.19 -0.22 11.73
C ASP A 253 -5.95 -1.26 12.55
N TYR A 254 -5.58 -1.42 13.81
CA TYR A 254 -6.20 -2.38 14.73
C TYR A 254 -7.59 -1.96 15.24
N ASN A 255 -8.07 -0.77 14.92
CA ASN A 255 -9.46 -0.40 15.14
C ASN A 255 -10.38 -1.03 14.09
N ASP A 256 -9.88 -1.21 12.88
CA ASP A 256 -10.61 -1.84 11.79
C ASP A 256 -10.31 -3.35 11.69
N TRP A 257 -9.04 -3.74 11.80
CA TRP A 257 -8.57 -5.13 11.66
C TRP A 257 -8.35 -5.79 13.03
N ASN A 258 -9.44 -6.13 13.72
CA ASN A 258 -9.38 -6.78 15.03
C ASN A 258 -10.45 -7.86 15.18
N PRO A 259 -10.10 -9.16 15.13
CA PRO A 259 -11.07 -10.24 15.20
C PRO A 259 -11.87 -10.30 16.53
N ASP A 260 -11.39 -9.63 17.58
CA ASP A 260 -12.09 -9.59 18.88
C ASP A 260 -13.30 -8.64 18.87
N THR A 261 -13.27 -7.62 18.00
CA THR A 261 -14.31 -6.56 17.91
C THR A 261 -14.95 -6.42 16.54
N ASP A 262 -14.53 -7.21 15.57
CA ASP A 262 -15.02 -7.13 14.20
C ASP A 262 -16.46 -7.64 14.07
N HIS A 263 -17.38 -6.74 13.75
CA HIS A 263 -18.81 -7.05 13.60
C HIS A 263 -19.17 -7.66 12.22
N ARG A 264 -18.24 -7.68 11.26
CA ARG A 264 -18.44 -8.24 9.90
C ARG A 264 -18.27 -9.76 9.85
N ILE A 265 -17.68 -10.37 10.89
CA ILE A 265 -17.44 -11.80 10.97
C ILE A 265 -18.54 -12.52 11.75
N ALA A 266 -18.74 -13.80 11.47
CA ALA A 266 -19.82 -14.60 12.07
C ALA A 266 -19.67 -14.76 13.61
N LYS A 267 -18.43 -14.86 14.08
CA LYS A 267 -18.11 -14.97 15.51
C LYS A 267 -16.78 -14.31 15.81
N THR A 268 -16.79 -13.32 16.70
CA THR A 268 -15.58 -12.66 17.20
C THR A 268 -14.68 -13.65 17.95
N PHE A 269 -13.36 -13.41 17.88
CA PHE A 269 -12.38 -14.25 18.56
C PHE A 269 -11.07 -13.51 18.84
N ASN A 270 -10.30 -14.07 19.76
CA ASN A 270 -8.96 -13.65 20.12
C ASN A 270 -8.05 -14.86 20.32
N VAL A 271 -6.81 -14.64 20.76
CA VAL A 271 -5.82 -15.70 20.96
C VAL A 271 -6.24 -16.76 21.98
N GLU A 272 -7.13 -16.45 22.89
CA GLU A 272 -7.58 -17.39 23.95
C GLU A 272 -8.68 -18.35 23.44
N ASN A 273 -9.53 -17.88 22.52
CA ASN A 273 -10.74 -18.59 22.11
C ASN A 273 -10.81 -18.96 20.61
N PHE A 274 -9.77 -18.63 19.80
CA PHE A 274 -9.78 -18.88 18.34
C PHE A 274 -10.04 -20.36 17.99
N ARG A 275 -9.56 -21.30 18.80
CA ARG A 275 -9.76 -22.74 18.56
C ARG A 275 -11.22 -23.14 18.50
N LYS A 276 -12.07 -22.44 19.25
CA LYS A 276 -13.52 -22.65 19.30
C LYS A 276 -14.24 -21.79 18.24
N ASN A 277 -13.82 -20.55 18.05
CA ASN A 277 -14.59 -19.55 17.31
C ASN A 277 -14.20 -19.45 15.81
N LYS A 278 -12.93 -19.73 15.42
CA LYS A 278 -12.55 -19.79 13.99
C LYS A 278 -13.32 -20.86 13.21
N PRO A 279 -13.55 -22.09 13.71
CA PRO A 279 -14.39 -23.07 13.02
C PRO A 279 -15.82 -22.59 12.75
N VAL A 280 -16.39 -21.73 13.58
CA VAL A 280 -17.72 -21.12 13.35
C VAL A 280 -17.66 -20.17 12.15
N ASN A 281 -16.62 -19.33 12.07
CA ASN A 281 -16.39 -18.44 10.92
C ASN A 281 -16.17 -19.23 9.64
N LYS A 282 -15.40 -20.31 9.70
CA LYS A 282 -15.14 -21.18 8.55
C LYS A 282 -16.44 -21.82 8.01
N ALA A 283 -17.26 -22.39 8.88
CA ALA A 283 -18.51 -23.01 8.48
C ALA A 283 -19.48 -21.99 7.86
N ALA A 284 -19.58 -20.78 8.45
CA ALA A 284 -20.38 -19.69 7.89
C ALA A 284 -19.86 -19.24 6.51
N LEU A 285 -18.54 -19.12 6.35
CA LEU A 285 -17.91 -18.76 5.09
C LEU A 285 -18.12 -19.82 4.01
N GLN A 286 -17.96 -21.11 4.32
CA GLN A 286 -18.23 -22.21 3.38
C GLN A 286 -19.69 -22.16 2.89
N GLU A 287 -20.64 -21.92 3.78
CA GLU A 287 -22.06 -21.76 3.42
C GLU A 287 -22.30 -20.57 2.51
N GLU A 288 -21.79 -19.40 2.87
CA GLU A 288 -21.92 -18.16 2.11
C GLU A 288 -21.35 -18.29 0.68
N LEU A 289 -20.20 -18.98 0.54
CA LEU A 289 -19.48 -19.10 -0.71
C LEU A 289 -19.89 -20.35 -1.55
N GLY A 290 -20.84 -21.14 -1.09
CA GLY A 290 -21.27 -22.36 -1.76
C GLY A 290 -20.20 -23.46 -1.82
N LEU A 291 -19.28 -23.48 -0.86
CA LEU A 291 -18.30 -24.55 -0.68
C LEU A 291 -18.91 -25.72 0.11
N ASP A 292 -18.38 -26.92 -0.09
CA ASP A 292 -18.77 -28.07 0.70
C ASP A 292 -18.47 -27.83 2.20
N LYS A 293 -19.46 -28.02 3.05
CA LYS A 293 -19.31 -27.78 4.48
C LYS A 293 -18.48 -28.88 5.13
N ASP A 294 -17.21 -28.60 5.35
CA ASP A 294 -16.30 -29.49 6.08
C ASP A 294 -15.27 -28.66 6.87
N ASN A 295 -15.41 -28.64 8.19
CA ASN A 295 -14.46 -27.97 9.08
C ASN A 295 -13.08 -28.63 9.13
N HIS A 296 -12.94 -29.87 8.63
CA HIS A 296 -11.67 -30.60 8.63
C HIS A 296 -10.83 -30.30 7.39
N VAL A 297 -11.43 -29.94 6.25
CA VAL A 297 -10.68 -29.59 5.04
C VAL A 297 -9.97 -28.25 5.22
N MET A 298 -8.70 -28.15 4.84
CA MET A 298 -7.95 -26.89 4.88
C MET A 298 -8.52 -25.89 3.87
N LEU A 299 -9.00 -24.74 4.32
CA LEU A 299 -9.53 -23.66 3.50
C LEU A 299 -8.47 -22.59 3.27
N ILE A 300 -8.10 -22.35 2.02
CA ILE A 300 -7.10 -21.38 1.58
C ILE A 300 -7.80 -20.15 1.02
N GLY A 301 -7.50 -18.97 1.57
CA GLY A 301 -7.99 -17.69 1.10
C GLY A 301 -7.01 -16.99 0.15
N ILE A 302 -7.57 -16.25 -0.82
CA ILE A 302 -6.84 -15.33 -1.71
C ILE A 302 -7.66 -14.05 -1.81
N VAL A 303 -7.10 -12.93 -1.35
CA VAL A 303 -7.74 -11.61 -1.45
C VAL A 303 -6.73 -10.66 -2.09
N SER A 304 -6.99 -10.24 -3.34
CA SER A 304 -6.01 -9.41 -4.06
C SER A 304 -6.59 -8.77 -5.32
N ARG A 305 -5.92 -7.75 -5.84
CA ARG A 305 -6.08 -7.36 -7.25
C ARG A 305 -5.55 -8.49 -8.14
N LEU A 306 -6.32 -8.90 -9.13
CA LEU A 306 -5.99 -10.01 -10.00
C LEU A 306 -5.07 -9.54 -11.14
N THR A 307 -3.77 -9.44 -10.87
CA THR A 307 -2.74 -8.96 -11.80
C THR A 307 -1.53 -9.89 -11.85
N ASP A 308 -0.70 -9.75 -12.88
CA ASP A 308 0.54 -10.55 -13.05
C ASP A 308 1.48 -10.43 -11.83
N GLN A 309 1.51 -9.28 -11.17
CA GLN A 309 2.31 -9.05 -9.96
C GLN A 309 2.04 -10.08 -8.86
N LYS A 310 0.82 -10.60 -8.79
CA LYS A 310 0.36 -11.45 -7.67
C LYS A 310 0.62 -12.95 -7.86
N GLY A 311 1.25 -13.35 -8.96
CA GLY A 311 1.68 -14.74 -9.18
C GLY A 311 0.56 -15.70 -9.52
N PHE A 312 -0.52 -15.22 -10.13
CA PHE A 312 -1.65 -16.06 -10.50
C PHE A 312 -1.36 -17.00 -11.67
N ASP A 313 -0.32 -16.75 -12.46
CA ASP A 313 0.20 -17.69 -13.45
C ASP A 313 0.77 -18.98 -12.79
N LEU A 314 1.39 -18.88 -11.61
CA LEU A 314 1.83 -20.04 -10.85
C LEU A 314 0.62 -20.87 -10.36
N ILE A 315 -0.43 -20.19 -9.92
CA ILE A 315 -1.68 -20.81 -9.48
C ILE A 315 -2.39 -21.47 -10.67
N ASP A 316 -2.51 -20.78 -11.80
CA ASP A 316 -3.12 -21.32 -13.03
C ASP A 316 -2.46 -22.64 -13.44
N TYR A 317 -1.12 -22.64 -13.44
CA TYR A 317 -0.34 -23.82 -13.83
C TYR A 317 -0.55 -25.03 -12.90
N MET A 318 -0.78 -24.81 -11.60
CA MET A 318 -0.88 -25.87 -10.59
C MET A 318 -2.30 -26.10 -10.06
N MET A 319 -3.31 -25.38 -10.53
CA MET A 319 -4.64 -25.44 -9.94
C MET A 319 -5.26 -26.83 -10.01
N ASP A 320 -5.13 -27.52 -11.14
CA ASP A 320 -5.68 -28.87 -11.28
C ASP A 320 -5.03 -29.87 -10.30
N GLU A 321 -3.74 -29.72 -10.03
CA GLU A 321 -3.03 -30.54 -9.04
C GLU A 321 -3.42 -30.19 -7.61
N MET A 322 -3.51 -28.89 -7.29
CA MET A 322 -3.98 -28.43 -5.98
C MET A 322 -5.39 -28.95 -5.67
N CYS A 323 -6.23 -29.07 -6.69
CA CYS A 323 -7.58 -29.60 -6.55
C CYS A 323 -7.65 -31.12 -6.34
N GLN A 324 -6.57 -31.87 -6.52
CA GLN A 324 -6.49 -33.29 -6.12
C GLN A 324 -6.22 -33.43 -4.60
N ASP A 325 -5.62 -32.41 -4.00
CA ASP A 325 -5.29 -32.41 -2.56
C ASP A 325 -6.54 -32.11 -1.71
N ALA A 326 -6.48 -32.35 -0.39
CA ALA A 326 -7.59 -32.13 0.53
C ALA A 326 -7.67 -30.65 0.96
N VAL A 327 -7.88 -29.76 0.00
CA VAL A 327 -7.98 -28.30 0.20
C VAL A 327 -9.23 -27.73 -0.44
N GLN A 328 -9.71 -26.61 0.09
CA GLN A 328 -10.67 -25.72 -0.53
C GLN A 328 -10.02 -24.37 -0.79
N ILE A 329 -10.47 -23.63 -1.80
CA ILE A 329 -9.91 -22.32 -2.17
C ILE A 329 -11.03 -21.30 -2.31
N ALA A 330 -10.88 -20.16 -1.64
CA ALA A 330 -11.80 -19.03 -1.73
C ALA A 330 -11.06 -17.80 -2.25
N VAL A 331 -11.48 -17.27 -3.39
CA VAL A 331 -10.86 -16.12 -4.05
C VAL A 331 -11.79 -14.91 -4.00
N LEU A 332 -11.24 -13.75 -3.64
CA LEU A 332 -11.91 -12.45 -3.70
C LEU A 332 -11.01 -11.45 -4.41
N GLY A 333 -11.49 -10.82 -5.46
CA GLY A 333 -10.78 -9.76 -6.15
C GLY A 333 -11.25 -9.49 -7.56
N THR A 334 -10.73 -8.40 -8.14
CA THR A 334 -10.94 -8.02 -9.55
C THR A 334 -9.62 -7.59 -10.16
N GLY A 335 -9.53 -7.60 -11.49
CA GLY A 335 -8.33 -7.15 -12.19
C GLY A 335 -8.32 -7.53 -13.65
N ASP A 336 -7.27 -8.18 -14.09
CA ASP A 336 -7.11 -8.57 -15.48
C ASP A 336 -8.13 -9.64 -15.86
N PRO A 337 -8.87 -9.48 -16.96
CA PRO A 337 -9.88 -10.44 -17.43
C PRO A 337 -9.33 -11.87 -17.57
N LYS A 338 -8.04 -12.02 -17.87
CA LYS A 338 -7.35 -13.31 -17.94
C LYS A 338 -7.50 -14.08 -16.62
N TYR A 339 -7.18 -13.45 -15.50
CA TYR A 339 -7.22 -14.10 -14.18
C TYR A 339 -8.63 -14.19 -13.62
N GLU A 340 -9.49 -13.22 -13.89
CA GLU A 340 -10.91 -13.31 -13.53
C GLU A 340 -11.57 -14.52 -14.19
N ASN A 341 -11.35 -14.72 -15.49
CA ASN A 341 -11.90 -15.85 -16.23
C ASN A 341 -11.29 -17.18 -15.81
N MET A 342 -9.99 -17.20 -15.51
CA MET A 342 -9.30 -18.37 -14.94
C MET A 342 -9.99 -18.85 -13.66
N PHE A 343 -10.18 -17.97 -12.69
CA PHE A 343 -10.83 -18.36 -11.43
C PHE A 343 -12.29 -18.74 -11.58
N ARG A 344 -13.05 -18.07 -12.46
CA ARG A 344 -14.43 -18.48 -12.80
C ARG A 344 -14.46 -19.88 -13.40
N HIS A 345 -13.52 -20.20 -14.30
CA HIS A 345 -13.40 -21.52 -14.90
C HIS A 345 -13.13 -22.60 -13.86
N PHE A 346 -12.16 -22.39 -12.97
CA PHE A 346 -11.83 -23.37 -11.93
C PHE A 346 -12.95 -23.52 -10.89
N ALA A 347 -13.65 -22.46 -10.53
CA ALA A 347 -14.82 -22.53 -9.65
C ALA A 347 -15.98 -23.33 -10.28
N TRP A 348 -16.16 -23.22 -11.58
CA TRP A 348 -17.11 -24.07 -12.32
C TRP A 348 -16.63 -25.51 -12.38
N LYS A 349 -15.36 -25.76 -12.70
CA LYS A 349 -14.78 -27.12 -12.85
C LYS A 349 -14.76 -27.89 -11.54
N TYR A 350 -14.51 -27.20 -10.43
CA TYR A 350 -14.37 -27.76 -9.08
C TYR A 350 -15.41 -27.17 -8.11
N ALA A 351 -16.69 -27.21 -8.53
CA ALA A 351 -17.79 -26.73 -7.72
C ALA A 351 -17.80 -27.39 -6.33
N GLY A 352 -18.07 -26.61 -5.26
CA GLY A 352 -17.98 -27.05 -3.87
C GLY A 352 -16.57 -27.04 -3.29
N LYS A 353 -15.53 -26.96 -4.13
CA LYS A 353 -14.13 -26.94 -3.71
C LYS A 353 -13.45 -25.59 -3.93
N ILE A 354 -13.83 -24.87 -5.00
CA ILE A 354 -13.33 -23.51 -5.31
C ILE A 354 -14.50 -22.53 -5.37
N SER A 355 -14.35 -21.37 -4.74
CA SER A 355 -15.25 -20.24 -4.88
C SER A 355 -14.49 -19.03 -5.44
N ALA A 356 -15.00 -18.45 -6.54
CA ALA A 356 -14.45 -17.27 -7.19
C ALA A 356 -15.40 -16.09 -7.05
N ASN A 357 -15.04 -15.12 -6.21
CA ASN A 357 -15.80 -13.92 -5.93
C ASN A 357 -15.14 -12.74 -6.65
N ILE A 358 -15.58 -12.51 -7.90
CA ILE A 358 -14.94 -11.55 -8.81
C ILE A 358 -15.64 -10.18 -8.67
N PHE A 359 -15.43 -9.58 -7.53
CA PHE A 359 -15.88 -8.22 -7.17
C PHE A 359 -15.06 -7.68 -5.99
N TYR A 360 -15.19 -6.40 -5.69
CA TYR A 360 -14.62 -5.80 -4.48
C TYR A 360 -15.63 -5.87 -3.34
N SER A 361 -15.20 -6.39 -2.20
CA SER A 361 -15.97 -6.38 -0.97
C SER A 361 -15.06 -6.37 0.25
N ASP A 362 -15.11 -5.27 0.98
CA ASP A 362 -14.39 -5.12 2.24
C ASP A 362 -14.91 -6.13 3.28
N ASP A 363 -16.23 -6.19 3.47
CA ASP A 363 -16.87 -7.10 4.44
C ASP A 363 -16.54 -8.59 4.17
N LEU A 364 -16.55 -9.02 2.90
CA LEU A 364 -16.19 -10.39 2.55
C LEU A 364 -14.70 -10.66 2.81
N SER A 365 -13.82 -9.66 2.64
CA SER A 365 -12.40 -9.83 2.95
C SER A 365 -12.17 -10.14 4.43
N HIS A 366 -12.86 -9.46 5.35
CA HIS A 366 -12.82 -9.76 6.78
C HIS A 366 -13.30 -11.18 7.10
N ARG A 367 -14.39 -11.62 6.46
CA ARG A 367 -14.88 -12.99 6.64
C ARG A 367 -13.93 -14.05 6.09
N LEU A 368 -13.21 -13.75 4.98
CA LEU A 368 -12.16 -14.62 4.45
C LEU A 368 -10.98 -14.74 5.42
N TYR A 369 -10.47 -13.62 5.95
CA TYR A 369 -9.41 -13.69 6.95
C TYR A 369 -9.83 -14.40 8.24
N ALA A 370 -11.10 -14.28 8.67
CA ALA A 370 -11.59 -14.95 9.84
C ALA A 370 -11.87 -16.45 9.62
N GLY A 371 -12.35 -16.83 8.43
CA GLY A 371 -12.83 -18.18 8.14
C GLY A 371 -11.81 -19.11 7.52
N CYS A 372 -10.80 -18.60 6.78
CA CYS A 372 -9.77 -19.44 6.19
C CYS A 372 -8.76 -19.96 7.22
N ASP A 373 -8.15 -21.09 6.90
CA ASP A 373 -7.04 -21.67 7.69
C ASP A 373 -5.69 -21.15 7.22
N ALA A 374 -5.52 -21.01 5.91
CA ALA A 374 -4.31 -20.49 5.28
C ALA A 374 -4.63 -19.38 4.27
N PHE A 375 -3.62 -18.60 3.91
CA PHE A 375 -3.73 -17.48 2.99
C PHE A 375 -2.59 -17.50 1.97
N LEU A 376 -2.88 -17.59 0.68
CA LEU A 376 -1.86 -17.79 -0.36
C LEU A 376 -1.51 -16.48 -1.07
N MET A 377 -0.22 -16.12 -1.05
CA MET A 377 0.36 -14.95 -1.73
C MET A 377 1.65 -15.30 -2.47
N PRO A 378 1.58 -15.87 -3.69
CA PRO A 378 2.74 -16.28 -4.46
C PRO A 378 3.33 -15.13 -5.31
N SER A 379 3.34 -13.93 -4.79
CA SER A 379 3.64 -12.69 -5.52
C SER A 379 5.01 -12.72 -6.22
N LEU A 380 5.07 -12.21 -7.46
CA LEU A 380 6.32 -11.97 -8.19
C LEU A 380 7.18 -10.92 -7.48
N PHE A 381 6.54 -9.87 -7.01
CA PHE A 381 7.11 -8.90 -6.08
C PHE A 381 5.99 -8.32 -5.20
N GLU A 382 6.32 -7.98 -3.96
CA GLU A 382 5.37 -7.40 -2.99
C GLU A 382 6.10 -6.38 -2.12
N PRO A 383 6.01 -5.08 -2.42
CA PRO A 383 6.74 -4.06 -1.68
C PRO A 383 6.55 -4.14 -0.17
N CYS A 384 5.33 -4.23 0.29
CA CYS A 384 4.96 -4.48 1.68
C CYS A 384 4.01 -5.68 1.81
N GLY A 385 2.86 -5.59 1.13
CA GLY A 385 1.72 -6.44 1.40
C GLY A 385 1.01 -6.04 2.72
N LEU A 386 -0.31 -5.95 2.66
CA LEU A 386 -1.15 -5.77 3.85
C LEU A 386 -1.95 -7.03 4.15
N SER A 387 -2.29 -7.79 3.11
CA SER A 387 -3.11 -9.00 3.24
C SER A 387 -2.50 -10.05 4.15
N GLN A 388 -1.17 -10.25 4.13
CA GLN A 388 -0.51 -11.15 5.07
C GLN A 388 -0.55 -10.61 6.52
N LEU A 389 -0.47 -9.30 6.72
CA LEU A 389 -0.60 -8.70 8.06
C LEU A 389 -2.00 -8.91 8.62
N MET A 390 -3.03 -8.72 7.77
CA MET A 390 -4.43 -8.99 8.10
C MET A 390 -4.62 -10.47 8.40
N SER A 391 -4.07 -11.36 7.59
CA SER A 391 -4.19 -12.81 7.79
C SER A 391 -3.51 -13.25 9.10
N LEU A 392 -2.31 -12.76 9.40
CA LEU A 392 -1.62 -13.02 10.67
C LEU A 392 -2.45 -12.54 11.87
N ARG A 393 -3.01 -11.32 11.78
CA ARG A 393 -3.87 -10.75 12.84
C ARG A 393 -5.11 -11.59 13.11
N TYR A 394 -5.70 -12.22 12.07
CA TYR A 394 -6.85 -13.11 12.17
C TYR A 394 -6.48 -14.59 12.39
N GLY A 395 -5.21 -14.91 12.61
CA GLY A 395 -4.74 -16.27 12.83
C GLY A 395 -4.94 -17.19 11.62
N THR A 396 -4.93 -16.64 10.42
CA THR A 396 -4.95 -17.34 9.13
C THR A 396 -3.54 -17.37 8.62
N LEU A 397 -2.93 -18.57 8.53
CA LEU A 397 -1.48 -18.67 8.32
C LEU A 397 -1.08 -18.38 6.88
N PRO A 398 -0.22 -17.38 6.63
CA PRO A 398 0.21 -17.05 5.26
C PRO A 398 1.11 -18.14 4.66
N ILE A 399 0.92 -18.39 3.36
CA ILE A 399 1.80 -19.17 2.49
C ILE A 399 2.28 -18.20 1.42
N VAL A 400 3.55 -17.78 1.47
CA VAL A 400 4.03 -16.65 0.71
C VAL A 400 5.31 -16.97 -0.08
N ARG A 401 5.55 -16.22 -1.15
CA ARG A 401 6.89 -16.16 -1.72
C ARG A 401 7.76 -15.17 -0.93
N GLU A 402 9.04 -15.50 -0.74
CA GLU A 402 10.01 -14.67 -0.02
C GLU A 402 10.44 -13.46 -0.85
N THR A 403 9.62 -12.40 -0.83
CA THR A 403 9.91 -11.12 -1.51
C THR A 403 9.38 -9.96 -0.69
N GLY A 404 10.11 -8.85 -0.67
CA GLY A 404 9.72 -7.59 -0.03
C GLY A 404 9.14 -7.78 1.37
N GLY A 405 8.00 -7.16 1.64
CA GLY A 405 7.36 -7.24 2.95
C GLY A 405 6.86 -8.61 3.35
N LEU A 406 6.61 -9.52 2.40
CA LEU A 406 6.25 -10.91 2.72
C LEU A 406 7.40 -11.62 3.43
N LYS A 407 8.63 -11.42 2.96
CA LYS A 407 9.83 -11.95 3.59
C LYS A 407 10.09 -11.35 4.97
N ASP A 408 9.77 -10.06 5.15
CA ASP A 408 10.02 -9.35 6.42
C ASP A 408 9.00 -9.68 7.51
N THR A 409 7.79 -10.12 7.14
CA THR A 409 6.66 -10.24 8.07
C THR A 409 6.19 -11.67 8.33
N VAL A 410 6.56 -12.63 7.47
CA VAL A 410 6.18 -14.03 7.61
C VAL A 410 7.42 -14.86 7.93
N GLU A 411 7.50 -15.36 9.17
CA GLU A 411 8.54 -16.30 9.58
C GLU A 411 8.13 -17.72 9.15
N PRO A 412 8.94 -18.41 8.31
CA PRO A 412 8.61 -19.76 7.87
C PRO A 412 8.64 -20.75 9.06
N TYR A 413 7.68 -21.68 9.06
CA TYR A 413 7.60 -22.72 10.07
C TYR A 413 8.83 -23.64 10.04
N ASN A 414 9.49 -23.73 11.19
CA ASN A 414 10.58 -24.69 11.44
C ASN A 414 10.05 -25.83 12.32
N GLU A 415 9.93 -27.03 11.76
CA GLU A 415 9.36 -28.17 12.48
C GLU A 415 10.28 -28.74 13.56
N PHE A 416 11.58 -28.42 13.55
CA PHE A 416 12.54 -28.86 14.56
C PHE A 416 12.52 -27.93 15.77
N GLU A 417 12.56 -26.62 15.54
CA GLU A 417 12.55 -25.58 16.57
C GLU A 417 11.15 -25.23 17.05
N LYS A 418 10.12 -25.62 16.30
CA LYS A 418 8.72 -25.28 16.56
C LYS A 418 8.43 -23.78 16.55
N THR A 419 9.18 -23.03 15.72
CA THR A 419 9.00 -21.59 15.47
C THR A 419 8.21 -21.32 14.20
N GLY A 420 7.99 -20.05 13.87
CA GLY A 420 7.34 -19.60 12.63
C GLY A 420 5.91 -19.16 12.81
N THR A 421 5.44 -18.38 11.83
CA THR A 421 4.09 -17.78 11.77
C THR A 421 3.36 -18.07 10.47
N GLY A 422 4.01 -18.79 9.54
CA GLY A 422 3.46 -19.16 8.23
C GLY A 422 4.41 -20.07 7.48
N PHE A 423 4.30 -20.05 6.15
CA PHE A 423 5.08 -20.88 5.24
C PHE A 423 5.63 -20.04 4.10
N SER A 424 6.81 -20.37 3.59
CA SER A 424 7.41 -19.61 2.49
C SER A 424 8.14 -20.48 1.49
N PHE A 425 8.31 -19.96 0.27
CA PHE A 425 9.16 -20.50 -0.79
C PHE A 425 9.94 -19.36 -1.45
N SER A 426 11.13 -19.67 -1.97
CA SER A 426 12.07 -18.63 -2.40
C SER A 426 11.96 -18.28 -3.87
N ASN A 427 11.93 -19.28 -4.76
CA ASN A 427 11.94 -19.03 -6.19
C ASN A 427 10.52 -18.77 -6.75
N TYR A 428 10.41 -17.92 -7.76
CA TYR A 428 9.17 -17.74 -8.49
C TYR A 428 8.91 -18.97 -9.38
N ASN A 429 8.39 -20.01 -8.74
CA ASN A 429 8.25 -21.34 -9.33
C ASN A 429 6.98 -22.02 -8.83
N ALA A 430 6.16 -22.51 -9.76
CA ALA A 430 4.87 -23.12 -9.48
C ALA A 430 4.97 -24.42 -8.66
N HIS A 431 6.00 -25.25 -8.89
CA HIS A 431 6.21 -26.47 -8.12
C HIS A 431 6.66 -26.19 -6.70
N GLU A 432 7.50 -25.17 -6.48
CA GLU A 432 7.88 -24.74 -5.11
C GLU A 432 6.65 -24.24 -4.36
N MET A 433 5.80 -23.43 -5.01
CA MET A 433 4.52 -22.98 -4.44
C MET A 433 3.65 -24.18 -4.04
N LEU A 434 3.42 -25.12 -4.95
CA LEU A 434 2.60 -26.31 -4.67
C LEU A 434 3.18 -27.16 -3.54
N ASN A 435 4.50 -27.38 -3.53
CA ASN A 435 5.17 -28.15 -2.48
C ASN A 435 5.03 -27.47 -1.11
N THR A 436 5.03 -26.14 -1.08
CA THR A 436 4.84 -25.36 0.17
C THR A 436 3.38 -25.45 0.63
N VAL A 437 2.42 -25.39 -0.28
CA VAL A 437 1.01 -25.62 0.05
C VAL A 437 0.81 -27.02 0.63
N ARG A 438 1.37 -28.07 0.00
CA ARG A 438 1.33 -29.46 0.49
C ARG A 438 2.06 -29.65 1.83
N TYR A 439 3.14 -28.91 2.05
CA TYR A 439 3.79 -28.89 3.35
C TYR A 439 2.89 -28.28 4.43
N ALA A 440 2.25 -27.14 4.15
CA ALA A 440 1.28 -26.54 5.06
C ALA A 440 0.10 -27.47 5.33
N GLU A 441 -0.44 -28.13 4.29
CA GLU A 441 -1.49 -29.13 4.40
C GLU A 441 -1.09 -30.29 5.32
N ARG A 442 0.11 -30.87 5.16
CA ARG A 442 0.65 -31.90 6.03
C ARG A 442 0.69 -31.44 7.50
N ILE A 443 1.19 -30.23 7.76
CA ILE A 443 1.24 -29.70 9.12
C ILE A 443 -0.17 -29.47 9.68
N TYR A 444 -1.10 -28.99 8.84
CA TYR A 444 -2.50 -28.79 9.23
C TYR A 444 -3.18 -30.09 9.70
N TYR A 445 -2.99 -31.20 8.96
CA TYR A 445 -3.59 -32.49 9.28
C TYR A 445 -2.83 -33.25 10.35
N ASP A 446 -1.53 -33.38 10.23
CA ASP A 446 -0.73 -34.29 11.05
C ASP A 446 -0.20 -33.66 12.33
N LYS A 447 -0.07 -32.32 12.39
CA LYS A 447 0.55 -31.60 13.51
C LYS A 447 -0.33 -30.44 14.03
N LYS A 448 -1.59 -30.72 14.30
CA LYS A 448 -2.57 -29.71 14.72
C LYS A 448 -2.15 -28.88 15.93
N ARG A 449 -1.34 -29.46 16.84
CA ARG A 449 -0.78 -28.74 17.98
C ARG A 449 0.22 -27.65 17.52
N ASP A 450 1.09 -27.96 16.58
CA ASP A 450 2.07 -27.02 16.05
C ASP A 450 1.37 -25.93 15.23
N TRP A 451 0.36 -26.31 14.41
CA TRP A 451 -0.51 -25.38 13.69
C TRP A 451 -1.15 -24.35 14.62
N ASN A 452 -1.76 -24.80 15.71
CA ASN A 452 -2.37 -23.89 16.68
C ASN A 452 -1.33 -22.98 17.37
N LYS A 453 -0.12 -23.49 17.62
CA LYS A 453 0.97 -22.68 18.16
C LYS A 453 1.46 -21.59 17.18
N MET A 454 1.46 -21.87 15.87
CA MET A 454 1.73 -20.84 14.86
C MET A 454 0.66 -19.76 14.86
N ILE A 455 -0.62 -20.14 14.97
CA ILE A 455 -1.73 -19.18 15.09
C ILE A 455 -1.54 -18.28 16.31
N GLU A 456 -1.20 -18.84 17.47
CA GLU A 456 -0.93 -18.07 18.69
C GLU A 456 0.19 -17.04 18.47
N ARG A 457 1.29 -17.45 17.83
CA ARG A 457 2.41 -16.54 17.50
C ARG A 457 2.03 -15.49 16.48
N ALA A 458 1.32 -15.88 15.43
CA ALA A 458 0.86 -14.97 14.38
C ALA A 458 -0.03 -13.86 14.97
N MET A 459 -1.02 -14.23 15.78
CA MET A 459 -1.94 -13.26 16.41
C MET A 459 -1.25 -12.38 17.48
N ALA A 460 -0.13 -12.84 18.05
CA ALA A 460 0.64 -12.09 19.06
C ALA A 460 1.64 -11.08 18.43
N GLN A 461 1.90 -11.14 17.13
CA GLN A 461 2.75 -10.16 16.46
C GLN A 461 2.09 -8.78 16.48
N ASP A 462 2.91 -7.75 16.71
CA ASP A 462 2.46 -6.35 16.68
C ASP A 462 2.88 -5.67 15.38
N PHE A 463 1.94 -5.56 14.47
CA PHE A 463 2.03 -4.78 13.23
C PHE A 463 1.18 -3.50 13.30
N SER A 464 0.95 -2.94 14.48
CA SER A 464 0.24 -1.65 14.61
C SER A 464 1.05 -0.51 13.98
N TRP A 465 0.34 0.53 13.54
CA TRP A 465 0.97 1.75 13.04
C TRP A 465 1.89 2.42 14.06
N MET A 466 1.67 2.24 15.36
CA MET A 466 2.54 2.77 16.41
C MET A 466 4.01 2.34 16.24
N ASN A 467 4.27 1.10 15.83
CA ASN A 467 5.63 0.62 15.56
C ASN A 467 6.28 1.30 14.35
N SER A 468 5.51 1.48 13.29
CA SER A 468 5.98 2.17 12.08
C SER A 468 6.17 3.67 12.36
N ALA A 469 5.23 4.30 13.08
CA ALA A 469 5.31 5.72 13.45
C ALA A 469 6.60 6.04 14.22
N ARG A 470 6.99 5.21 15.20
CA ARG A 470 8.25 5.39 15.94
C ARG A 470 9.47 5.39 15.02
N GLN A 471 9.54 4.51 14.03
CA GLN A 471 10.64 4.49 13.07
C GLN A 471 10.66 5.75 12.19
N TYR A 472 9.48 6.25 11.79
CA TYR A 472 9.39 7.54 11.09
C TYR A 472 9.74 8.72 12.00
N GLU A 473 9.39 8.71 13.28
CA GLU A 473 9.82 9.74 14.25
C GLU A 473 11.34 9.81 14.38
N ASP A 474 12.01 8.63 14.45
CA ASP A 474 13.48 8.56 14.49
C ASP A 474 14.09 9.10 13.19
N LEU A 475 13.52 8.77 12.04
CA LEU A 475 13.93 9.31 10.74
C LEU A 475 13.77 10.84 10.69
N TYR A 476 12.60 11.36 11.08
CA TYR A 476 12.34 12.79 11.07
C TYR A 476 13.27 13.54 12.02
N ARG A 477 13.48 13.01 13.23
CA ARG A 477 14.44 13.57 14.21
C ARG A 477 15.85 13.67 13.62
N SER A 478 16.28 12.71 12.83
CA SER A 478 17.58 12.75 12.15
C SER A 478 17.72 13.91 11.15
N LEU A 479 16.59 14.40 10.61
CA LEU A 479 16.55 15.46 9.59
C LEU A 479 16.30 16.86 10.16
N ILE A 480 15.41 16.97 11.17
CA ILE A 480 14.92 18.25 11.68
C ILE A 480 15.24 18.47 13.17
N GLY A 481 15.97 17.55 13.81
CA GLY A 481 16.31 17.62 15.23
C GLY A 481 15.12 17.34 16.16
N GLU A 482 15.35 17.39 17.45
CA GLU A 482 14.30 17.21 18.48
C GLU A 482 13.32 18.39 18.56
#